data_f94b17b26a16283e2bd0e287344489b7
#
_entry.id   f94b17b26a16283e2bd0e287344489b7
#
_cell.length_a   1.000
_cell.length_b   1.000
_cell.length_c   1.000
_cell.angle_alpha   90.00
_cell.angle_beta   90.00
_cell.angle_gamma   90.00
#
_symmetry.space_group_name_H-M   'P 1'
#
loop_
_entity.id
_entity.type
_entity.pdbx_description
1 polymer ?
#
loop_
_entity_poly.entity_id
_entity_poly.type
_entity_poly.pdbx_seq_one_letter_code
_entity_poly.pdbx_strand_id
1 'polypeptide(L)'
;MYQKFFRLTYLSCILVFFPLLAHAELSPREAWDNLKKLLETGGYQVLGQEVSVGSNLSIKNVQIIFGVDKQTDIIFNIEAIKLSGNTDGFVYISLPEEIYVKYLNEDEFGYKTEASVLVRARQLEFKVSGKPSKILYEFSALSAGFALVELLDNGVASSDFSANMELVLADVKSAITSTGGSKIEVKSLLSTSGASIKGGVNLLNVPVELSFQYVMDQLNSNSVS
;
A
#
# COMPACT_ATOMS: atom_id res chain seq x y z
N MET A 1 50.97 45.78 -20.72
CA MET A 1 50.98 44.57 -19.83
C MET A 1 49.69 44.37 -19.05
N TYR A 2 48.63 45.16 -19.31
CA TYR A 2 47.35 45.16 -18.56
C TYR A 2 46.22 44.36 -19.25
N GLN A 3 46.38 43.97 -20.50
CA GLN A 3 45.30 43.30 -21.25
C GLN A 3 45.20 41.77 -21.05
N LYS A 4 46.15 41.13 -20.42
CA LYS A 4 46.13 39.67 -20.16
C LYS A 4 45.47 39.29 -18.83
N PHE A 5 45.33 40.22 -17.89
CA PHE A 5 44.73 39.96 -16.61
C PHE A 5 43.18 39.97 -16.67
N PHE A 6 42.60 40.67 -17.61
CA PHE A 6 41.13 40.80 -17.70
C PHE A 6 40.44 39.56 -18.31
N ARG A 7 41.20 38.72 -19.02
CA ARG A 7 40.63 37.49 -19.63
C ARG A 7 40.55 36.28 -18.69
N LEU A 8 41.34 36.30 -17.60
CA LEU A 8 41.37 35.20 -16.64
C LEU A 8 40.26 35.31 -15.60
N THR A 9 39.79 36.52 -15.33
CA THR A 9 38.72 36.76 -14.33
C THR A 9 37.33 36.40 -14.86
N TYR A 10 37.09 36.47 -16.17
CA TYR A 10 35.81 36.07 -16.76
C TYR A 10 35.63 34.53 -16.86
N LEU A 11 36.72 33.80 -16.92
CA LEU A 11 36.68 32.33 -16.98
C LEU A 11 36.40 31.70 -15.61
N SER A 12 36.74 32.37 -14.52
CA SER A 12 36.46 31.90 -13.14
C SER A 12 35.01 32.11 -12.71
N CYS A 13 34.28 33.08 -13.29
CA CYS A 13 32.87 33.32 -12.95
C CYS A 13 31.87 32.41 -13.67
N ILE A 14 32.29 31.74 -14.77
CA ILE A 14 31.40 30.83 -15.53
C ILE A 14 31.36 29.43 -14.88
N LEU A 15 32.35 29.09 -14.05
CA LEU A 15 32.41 27.78 -13.36
C LEU A 15 31.56 27.69 -12.07
N VAL A 16 31.00 28.81 -11.60
CA VAL A 16 30.19 28.84 -10.37
C VAL A 16 28.68 28.74 -10.64
N PHE A 17 28.26 28.86 -11.89
CA PHE A 17 26.87 28.69 -12.35
C PHE A 17 26.64 27.39 -13.15
N PHE A 18 27.26 26.27 -12.74
CA PHE A 18 26.55 25.01 -12.95
C PHE A 18 25.43 25.02 -11.94
N PRO A 19 24.16 25.16 -12.35
CA PRO A 19 23.09 24.75 -11.47
C PRO A 19 23.45 23.29 -11.19
N LEU A 20 23.75 22.98 -9.93
CA LEU A 20 23.51 21.64 -9.42
C LEU A 20 22.13 21.32 -9.98
N LEU A 21 22.07 20.47 -11.00
CA LEU A 21 20.83 19.87 -11.45
C LEU A 21 20.34 19.18 -10.18
N ALA A 22 19.60 19.93 -9.36
CA ALA A 22 18.82 19.37 -8.33
C ALA A 22 17.97 18.35 -9.07
N HIS A 23 18.37 17.08 -8.98
CA HIS A 23 17.50 16.01 -9.38
C HIS A 23 16.28 16.29 -8.55
N ALA A 24 15.18 16.67 -9.19
CA ALA A 24 13.93 16.88 -8.50
C ALA A 24 13.60 15.53 -7.85
N GLU A 25 14.04 15.39 -6.60
CA GLU A 25 13.71 14.25 -5.77
C GLU A 25 12.21 14.29 -5.57
N LEU A 26 11.58 13.15 -5.67
CA LEU A 26 10.15 13.02 -5.45
C LEU A 26 9.83 13.50 -4.02
N SER A 27 8.98 14.50 -3.89
CA SER A 27 8.54 14.96 -2.57
C SER A 27 7.49 14.01 -1.98
N PRO A 28 7.33 13.98 -0.64
CA PRO A 28 6.26 13.23 0.01
C PRO A 28 4.87 13.56 -0.53
N ARG A 29 4.62 14.82 -0.88
CA ARG A 29 3.37 15.26 -1.49
C ARG A 29 3.17 14.64 -2.88
N GLU A 30 4.16 14.73 -3.75
CA GLU A 30 4.08 14.14 -5.10
C GLU A 30 3.95 12.62 -5.07
N ALA A 31 4.65 11.96 -4.11
CA ALA A 31 4.52 10.51 -3.91
C ALA A 31 3.08 10.13 -3.52
N TRP A 32 2.48 10.89 -2.59
CA TRP A 32 1.09 10.67 -2.16
C TRP A 32 0.09 10.93 -3.28
N ASP A 33 0.18 12.09 -3.95
CA ASP A 33 -0.74 12.47 -5.01
C ASP A 33 -0.73 11.43 -6.15
N ASN A 34 0.46 10.89 -6.46
CA ASN A 34 0.59 9.84 -7.48
C ASN A 34 0.02 8.50 -7.00
N LEU A 35 0.29 8.10 -5.75
CA LEU A 35 -0.27 6.88 -5.16
C LEU A 35 -1.81 6.95 -5.12
N LYS A 36 -2.35 8.06 -4.66
CA LYS A 36 -3.80 8.31 -4.64
C LYS A 36 -4.40 8.19 -6.03
N LYS A 37 -3.81 8.87 -7.02
CA LYS A 37 -4.25 8.79 -8.42
C LYS A 37 -4.17 7.36 -8.98
N LEU A 38 -3.12 6.61 -8.63
CA LEU A 38 -2.97 5.22 -9.03
C LEU A 38 -4.10 4.36 -8.49
N LEU A 39 -4.42 4.51 -7.20
CA LEU A 39 -5.53 3.81 -6.56
C LEU A 39 -6.88 4.20 -7.20
N GLU A 40 -7.14 5.50 -7.36
CA GLU A 40 -8.38 5.99 -7.98
C GLU A 40 -8.55 5.51 -9.43
N THR A 41 -7.46 5.42 -10.20
CA THR A 41 -7.48 4.84 -11.55
C THR A 41 -7.80 3.35 -11.52
N GLY A 42 -7.39 2.64 -10.46
CA GLY A 42 -7.74 1.25 -10.20
C GLY A 42 -9.17 1.03 -9.68
N GLY A 43 -9.98 2.09 -9.58
CA GLY A 43 -11.37 2.01 -9.10
C GLY A 43 -11.54 2.14 -7.59
N TYR A 44 -10.47 2.47 -6.85
CA TYR A 44 -10.53 2.72 -5.42
C TYR A 44 -10.94 4.16 -5.12
N GLN A 45 -11.77 4.36 -4.12
CA GLN A 45 -12.00 5.68 -3.52
C GLN A 45 -11.04 5.86 -2.33
N VAL A 46 -10.32 6.99 -2.28
CA VAL A 46 -9.36 7.28 -1.21
C VAL A 46 -9.82 8.52 -0.43
N LEU A 47 -10.10 8.32 0.85
CA LEU A 47 -10.52 9.37 1.80
C LEU A 47 -9.44 9.52 2.88
N GLY A 48 -9.29 10.73 3.45
CA GLY A 48 -8.37 10.98 4.55
C GLY A 48 -8.11 12.47 4.76
N GLN A 49 -7.56 12.81 5.91
CA GLN A 49 -7.21 14.18 6.28
C GLN A 49 -5.71 14.40 6.13
N GLU A 50 -5.31 15.22 5.18
CA GLU A 50 -3.92 15.50 4.89
C GLU A 50 -3.38 16.64 5.78
N VAL A 51 -2.26 16.39 6.45
CA VAL A 51 -1.56 17.34 7.33
C VAL A 51 -0.09 17.37 6.96
N SER A 52 0.42 18.52 6.51
CA SER A 52 1.84 18.72 6.23
C SER A 52 2.57 19.26 7.46
N VAL A 53 3.72 18.68 7.79
CA VAL A 53 4.59 19.13 8.87
C VAL A 53 6.02 19.23 8.33
N GLY A 54 6.45 20.44 7.98
CA GLY A 54 7.69 20.67 7.27
C GLY A 54 7.66 20.02 5.89
N SER A 55 8.67 19.20 5.59
CA SER A 55 8.74 18.41 4.34
C SER A 55 7.96 17.10 4.40
N ASN A 56 7.45 16.72 5.56
CA ASN A 56 6.72 15.46 5.75
C ASN A 56 5.22 15.65 5.54
N LEU A 57 4.55 14.58 5.15
CA LEU A 57 3.10 14.52 4.95
C LEU A 57 2.51 13.40 5.81
N SER A 58 1.44 13.69 6.51
CA SER A 58 0.65 12.70 7.26
C SER A 58 -0.78 12.73 6.78
N ILE A 59 -1.34 11.58 6.47
CA ILE A 59 -2.75 11.42 6.14
C ILE A 59 -3.39 10.63 7.29
N LYS A 60 -4.38 11.23 7.94
CA LYS A 60 -5.08 10.65 9.09
C LYS A 60 -6.44 10.12 8.69
N ASN A 61 -6.92 9.11 9.42
CA ASN A 61 -8.25 8.50 9.22
C ASN A 61 -8.45 8.10 7.76
N VAL A 62 -7.48 7.36 7.21
CA VAL A 62 -7.51 6.97 5.81
C VAL A 62 -8.49 5.83 5.62
N GLN A 63 -9.37 5.99 4.64
CA GLN A 63 -10.21 4.91 4.14
C GLN A 63 -9.91 4.71 2.65
N ILE A 64 -9.63 3.47 2.27
CA ILE A 64 -9.51 3.07 0.88
C ILE A 64 -10.64 2.10 0.61
N ILE A 65 -11.58 2.49 -0.25
CA ILE A 65 -12.81 1.75 -0.52
C ILE A 65 -12.75 1.20 -1.93
N PHE A 66 -12.98 -0.08 -2.08
CA PHE A 66 -13.09 -0.77 -3.35
C PHE A 66 -14.46 -1.41 -3.47
N GLY A 67 -15.30 -0.88 -4.35
CA GLY A 67 -16.59 -1.47 -4.71
C GLY A 67 -16.35 -2.63 -5.68
N VAL A 68 -16.61 -3.86 -5.23
CA VAL A 68 -16.49 -5.06 -6.08
C VAL A 68 -17.66 -5.11 -7.07
N ASP A 69 -18.84 -4.76 -6.59
CA ASP A 69 -20.08 -4.61 -7.35
C ASP A 69 -21.01 -3.59 -6.67
N LYS A 70 -22.31 -3.59 -7.02
CA LYS A 70 -23.29 -2.66 -6.42
C LYS A 70 -23.67 -3.00 -4.98
N GLN A 71 -23.29 -4.16 -4.51
CA GLN A 71 -23.70 -4.74 -3.24
C GLN A 71 -22.54 -5.01 -2.29
N THR A 72 -21.31 -4.99 -2.83
CA THR A 72 -20.12 -5.44 -2.11
C THR A 72 -19.04 -4.36 -2.08
N ASP A 73 -18.66 -3.96 -0.87
CA ASP A 73 -17.54 -3.05 -0.62
C ASP A 73 -16.44 -3.73 0.21
N ILE A 74 -15.19 -3.42 -0.13
CA ILE A 74 -14.02 -3.73 0.69
C ILE A 74 -13.43 -2.40 1.17
N ILE A 75 -13.34 -2.22 2.49
CA ILE A 75 -12.91 -0.98 3.12
C ILE A 75 -11.66 -1.22 3.96
N PHE A 76 -10.56 -0.61 3.57
CA PHE A 76 -9.33 -0.55 4.38
C PHE A 76 -9.40 0.66 5.30
N ASN A 77 -9.34 0.44 6.61
CA ASN A 77 -9.29 1.49 7.61
C ASN A 77 -7.87 1.60 8.16
N ILE A 78 -7.19 2.70 7.86
CA ILE A 78 -5.80 2.94 8.23
C ILE A 78 -5.78 4.19 9.12
N GLU A 79 -5.28 4.07 10.35
CA GLU A 79 -5.25 5.17 11.31
C GLU A 79 -4.48 6.37 10.73
N ALA A 80 -3.28 6.11 10.22
CA ALA A 80 -2.48 7.13 9.57
C ALA A 80 -1.49 6.52 8.56
N ILE A 81 -1.27 7.25 7.47
CA ILE A 81 -0.17 7.04 6.53
C ILE A 81 0.79 8.22 6.68
N LYS A 82 2.08 7.95 6.91
CA LYS A 82 3.09 9.00 7.04
C LYS A 82 4.09 8.87 5.91
N LEU A 83 4.39 9.97 5.24
CA LEU A 83 5.39 10.05 4.18
C LEU A 83 6.50 11.01 4.62
N SER A 84 7.74 10.54 4.52
CA SER A 84 8.94 11.31 4.83
C SER A 84 9.96 11.18 3.71
N GLY A 85 10.49 12.32 3.25
CA GLY A 85 11.63 12.34 2.34
C GLY A 85 12.93 12.10 3.11
N ASN A 86 13.88 11.44 2.49
CA ASN A 86 15.20 11.22 3.03
C ASN A 86 16.28 11.70 2.06
N THR A 87 17.50 11.93 2.55
CA THR A 87 18.67 12.39 1.77
C THR A 87 19.19 11.35 0.79
N ASP A 88 18.70 10.11 0.85
CA ASP A 88 19.02 9.03 -0.07
C ASP A 88 18.18 9.04 -1.37
N GLY A 89 17.28 10.04 -1.53
CA GLY A 89 16.43 10.19 -2.73
C GLY A 89 15.17 9.35 -2.71
N PHE A 90 14.84 8.74 -1.56
CA PHE A 90 13.60 7.98 -1.37
C PHE A 90 12.57 8.75 -0.54
N VAL A 91 11.30 8.50 -0.82
CA VAL A 91 10.20 8.81 0.09
C VAL A 91 9.80 7.51 0.79
N TYR A 92 9.89 7.50 2.11
CA TYR A 92 9.45 6.38 2.93
C TYR A 92 8.01 6.56 3.33
N ILE A 93 7.23 5.50 3.18
CA ILE A 93 5.83 5.44 3.58
C ILE A 93 5.73 4.54 4.81
N SER A 94 5.30 5.10 5.92
CA SER A 94 5.03 4.35 7.15
C SER A 94 3.55 4.08 7.28
N LEU A 95 3.21 2.81 7.45
CA LEU A 95 1.87 2.31 7.75
C LEU A 95 1.84 1.76 9.18
N PRO A 96 0.67 1.70 9.83
CA PRO A 96 0.53 0.96 11.09
C PRO A 96 0.82 -0.53 10.86
N GLU A 97 1.30 -1.21 11.89
CA GLU A 97 1.56 -2.65 11.84
C GLU A 97 0.28 -3.48 11.67
N GLU A 98 -0.84 -2.91 12.07
CA GLU A 98 -2.17 -3.52 11.99
C GLU A 98 -3.12 -2.63 11.18
N ILE A 99 -3.79 -3.23 10.21
CA ILE A 99 -4.80 -2.58 9.38
C ILE A 99 -6.06 -3.44 9.41
N TYR A 100 -7.19 -2.82 9.72
CA TYR A 100 -8.49 -3.49 9.68
C TYR A 100 -9.12 -3.30 8.32
N VAL A 101 -9.49 -4.42 7.72
CA VAL A 101 -10.19 -4.47 6.43
C VAL A 101 -11.59 -4.99 6.69
N LYS A 102 -12.59 -4.24 6.28
CA LYS A 102 -13.99 -4.66 6.33
C LYS A 102 -14.45 -5.09 4.95
N TYR A 103 -15.11 -6.22 4.90
CA TYR A 103 -15.93 -6.66 3.79
C TYR A 103 -17.38 -6.43 4.16
N LEU A 104 -18.09 -5.74 3.31
CA LEU A 104 -19.53 -5.47 3.46
C LEU A 104 -20.24 -5.97 2.23
N ASN A 105 -21.28 -6.77 2.42
CA ASN A 105 -22.17 -7.20 1.35
C ASN A 105 -23.62 -6.98 1.79
N GLU A 106 -24.44 -6.42 0.91
CA GLU A 106 -25.89 -6.30 1.10
C GLU A 106 -26.57 -6.88 -0.13
N ASP A 107 -27.28 -7.99 0.04
CA ASP A 107 -27.98 -8.66 -1.06
C ASP A 107 -29.23 -7.89 -1.52
N GLU A 108 -29.88 -8.34 -2.58
CA GLU A 108 -31.08 -7.71 -3.15
C GLU A 108 -32.30 -7.71 -2.21
N PHE A 109 -32.28 -8.51 -1.14
CA PHE A 109 -33.32 -8.59 -0.11
C PHE A 109 -32.99 -7.74 1.12
N GLY A 110 -31.82 -7.04 1.12
CA GLY A 110 -31.35 -6.22 2.24
C GLY A 110 -30.67 -7.03 3.36
N TYR A 111 -30.32 -8.29 3.10
CA TYR A 111 -29.53 -9.09 4.04
C TYR A 111 -28.08 -8.67 4.01
N LYS A 112 -27.51 -8.39 5.19
CA LYS A 112 -26.16 -7.85 5.33
C LYS A 112 -25.21 -8.88 5.89
N THR A 113 -24.10 -9.11 5.18
CA THR A 113 -22.95 -9.88 5.67
C THR A 113 -21.76 -8.95 5.84
N GLU A 114 -21.18 -8.95 7.02
CA GLU A 114 -19.97 -8.18 7.34
C GLU A 114 -18.87 -9.13 7.82
N ALA A 115 -17.67 -8.95 7.28
CA ALA A 115 -16.48 -9.63 7.79
C ALA A 115 -15.38 -8.61 8.09
N SER A 116 -14.69 -8.80 9.21
CA SER A 116 -13.53 -8.00 9.59
C SER A 116 -12.27 -8.85 9.51
N VAL A 117 -11.31 -8.41 8.74
CA VAL A 117 -10.01 -9.05 8.57
C VAL A 117 -8.93 -8.13 9.12
N LEU A 118 -8.08 -8.67 9.98
CA LEU A 118 -6.90 -7.99 10.47
C LEU A 118 -5.71 -8.32 9.58
N VAL A 119 -5.11 -7.29 9.00
CA VAL A 119 -3.88 -7.38 8.21
C VAL A 119 -2.72 -6.92 9.09
N ARG A 120 -1.69 -7.76 9.21
CA ARG A 120 -0.46 -7.47 9.94
C ARG A 120 0.74 -7.57 9.02
N ALA A 121 1.66 -6.60 9.11
CA ALA A 121 2.94 -6.68 8.43
C ALA A 121 4.08 -6.46 9.42
N ARG A 122 5.03 -7.40 9.45
CA ARG A 122 6.22 -7.31 10.32
C ARG A 122 7.41 -6.82 9.52
N GLN A 123 8.17 -5.89 10.10
CA GLN A 123 9.35 -5.27 9.45
C GLN A 123 9.01 -4.76 8.05
N LEU A 124 7.89 -4.05 7.98
CA LEU A 124 7.41 -3.43 6.76
C LEU A 124 8.34 -2.28 6.36
N GLU A 125 8.89 -2.36 5.16
CA GLU A 125 9.54 -1.26 4.47
C GLU A 125 8.74 -0.94 3.22
N PHE A 126 8.30 0.31 3.09
CA PHE A 126 7.64 0.80 1.89
C PHE A 126 8.31 2.09 1.47
N LYS A 127 8.96 2.08 0.31
CA LYS A 127 9.69 3.22 -0.23
C LYS A 127 9.28 3.51 -1.66
N VAL A 128 9.41 4.78 -2.01
CA VAL A 128 9.04 5.33 -3.31
C VAL A 128 10.18 6.13 -3.84
N SER A 129 10.49 5.94 -5.13
CA SER A 129 11.55 6.66 -5.82
C SER A 129 11.15 7.02 -7.24
N GLY A 130 11.98 7.82 -7.90
CA GLY A 130 11.80 8.18 -9.29
C GLY A 130 11.42 9.64 -9.50
N LYS A 131 10.71 9.91 -10.57
CA LYS A 131 10.22 11.24 -10.98
C LYS A 131 8.71 11.17 -11.20
N PRO A 132 7.98 12.31 -11.18
CA PRO A 132 6.53 12.30 -11.39
C PRO A 132 6.06 11.58 -12.66
N SER A 133 6.92 11.50 -13.69
CA SER A 133 6.63 10.78 -14.94
C SER A 133 6.88 9.28 -14.88
N LYS A 134 7.65 8.80 -13.89
CA LYS A 134 7.94 7.38 -13.70
C LYS A 134 8.31 7.13 -12.25
N ILE A 135 7.41 6.55 -11.50
CA ILE A 135 7.56 6.28 -10.06
C ILE A 135 7.66 4.78 -9.84
N LEU A 136 8.60 4.40 -8.98
CA LEU A 136 8.79 3.05 -8.49
C LEU A 136 8.36 2.99 -7.03
N TYR A 137 7.41 2.12 -6.73
CA TYR A 137 6.98 1.75 -5.39
C TYR A 137 7.60 0.40 -5.05
N GLU A 138 8.33 0.31 -3.97
CA GLU A 138 8.96 -0.91 -3.47
C GLU A 138 8.42 -1.21 -2.07
N PHE A 139 7.92 -2.39 -1.90
CA PHE A 139 7.36 -2.88 -0.66
C PHE A 139 8.08 -4.17 -0.28
N SER A 140 8.52 -4.27 0.96
CA SER A 140 9.03 -5.52 1.52
C SER A 140 8.57 -5.70 2.95
N ALA A 141 8.32 -6.93 3.36
CA ALA A 141 8.00 -7.29 4.73
C ALA A 141 8.59 -8.67 5.06
N LEU A 142 9.08 -8.84 6.27
CA LEU A 142 9.52 -10.17 6.76
C LEU A 142 8.35 -11.15 6.74
N SER A 143 7.16 -10.69 7.11
CA SER A 143 5.93 -11.46 6.94
C SER A 143 4.73 -10.54 6.80
N ALA A 144 3.72 -10.99 6.08
CA ALA A 144 2.39 -10.40 6.04
C ALA A 144 1.37 -11.46 6.47
N GLY A 145 0.49 -11.10 7.39
CA GLY A 145 -0.54 -11.98 7.92
C GLY A 145 -1.93 -11.39 7.70
N PHE A 146 -2.90 -12.25 7.46
CA PHE A 146 -4.32 -11.92 7.31
C PHE A 146 -5.10 -12.85 8.22
N ALA A 147 -5.88 -12.29 9.14
CA ALA A 147 -6.69 -13.09 10.07
C ALA A 147 -8.14 -12.61 10.05
N LEU A 148 -9.09 -13.51 9.87
CA LEU A 148 -10.50 -13.23 10.09
C LEU A 148 -10.72 -13.02 11.59
N VAL A 149 -11.23 -11.87 11.98
CA VAL A 149 -11.46 -11.49 13.38
C VAL A 149 -12.93 -11.44 13.76
N GLU A 150 -13.80 -11.20 12.78
CA GLU A 150 -15.25 -11.09 13.01
C GLU A 150 -16.01 -11.45 11.76
N LEU A 151 -17.18 -12.08 11.96
CA LEU A 151 -18.17 -12.34 10.92
C LEU A 151 -19.56 -12.08 11.49
N LEU A 152 -20.32 -11.19 10.87
CA LEU A 152 -21.64 -10.77 11.30
C LEU A 152 -22.66 -11.01 10.18
N ASP A 153 -23.83 -11.47 10.57
CA ASP A 153 -25.03 -11.55 9.74
C ASP A 153 -26.06 -10.56 10.28
N ASN A 154 -26.47 -9.59 9.47
CA ASN A 154 -27.36 -8.48 9.88
C ASN A 154 -26.90 -7.78 11.17
N GLY A 155 -25.57 -7.59 11.32
CA GLY A 155 -24.99 -6.93 12.49
C GLY A 155 -24.92 -7.78 13.76
N VAL A 156 -25.25 -9.07 13.67
CA VAL A 156 -25.21 -10.01 14.79
C VAL A 156 -24.18 -11.10 14.52
N ALA A 157 -23.33 -11.38 15.50
CA ALA A 157 -22.41 -12.51 15.39
C ALA A 157 -23.21 -13.81 15.15
N SER A 158 -22.76 -14.62 14.19
CA SER A 158 -23.42 -15.88 13.90
C SER A 158 -23.52 -16.73 15.16
N SER A 159 -24.76 -17.12 15.52
CA SER A 159 -25.01 -18.04 16.63
C SER A 159 -24.77 -19.51 16.25
N ASP A 160 -24.67 -19.79 14.95
CA ASP A 160 -24.70 -21.15 14.43
C ASP A 160 -23.30 -21.67 14.07
N PHE A 161 -22.35 -20.76 13.81
CA PHE A 161 -20.97 -21.14 13.52
C PHE A 161 -19.98 -20.07 13.93
N SER A 162 -18.75 -20.48 14.23
CA SER A 162 -17.59 -19.61 14.29
C SER A 162 -16.58 -20.05 13.23
N ALA A 163 -15.99 -19.08 12.54
CA ALA A 163 -14.93 -19.33 11.57
C ALA A 163 -13.67 -18.60 11.99
N ASN A 164 -12.52 -19.25 11.87
CA ASN A 164 -11.22 -18.62 11.95
C ASN A 164 -10.44 -18.93 10.66
N MET A 165 -9.72 -17.97 10.17
CA MET A 165 -8.83 -18.15 9.03
C MET A 165 -7.62 -17.25 9.20
N GLU A 166 -6.46 -17.82 9.00
CA GLU A 166 -5.19 -17.08 9.00
C GLU A 166 -4.39 -17.45 7.78
N LEU A 167 -3.98 -16.45 7.01
CA LEU A 167 -3.00 -16.56 5.94
C LEU A 167 -1.73 -15.84 6.37
N VAL A 168 -0.59 -16.49 6.27
CA VAL A 168 0.72 -15.88 6.52
C VAL A 168 1.60 -16.05 5.30
N LEU A 169 2.17 -14.95 4.84
CA LEU A 169 3.17 -14.88 3.76
C LEU A 169 4.52 -14.53 4.37
N ALA A 170 5.58 -15.23 3.99
CA ALA A 170 6.94 -14.99 4.45
C ALA A 170 7.78 -14.28 3.37
N ASP A 171 8.70 -13.41 3.79
CA ASP A 171 9.63 -12.67 2.91
C ASP A 171 8.94 -12.04 1.70
N VAL A 172 7.89 -11.26 1.97
CA VAL A 172 7.10 -10.62 0.93
C VAL A 172 7.90 -9.49 0.29
N LYS A 173 7.96 -9.48 -1.03
CA LYS A 173 8.54 -8.39 -1.82
C LYS A 173 7.60 -8.04 -2.95
N SER A 174 7.40 -6.75 -3.16
CA SER A 174 6.61 -6.24 -4.28
C SER A 174 7.26 -5.00 -4.86
N ALA A 175 7.20 -4.88 -6.16
CA ALA A 175 7.62 -3.68 -6.87
C ALA A 175 6.53 -3.29 -7.87
N ILE A 176 6.12 -2.03 -7.84
CA ILE A 176 5.13 -1.47 -8.76
C ILE A 176 5.77 -0.29 -9.46
N THR A 177 5.86 -0.33 -10.78
CA THR A 177 6.29 0.80 -11.60
C THR A 177 5.05 1.45 -12.21
N SER A 178 4.84 2.73 -11.90
CA SER A 178 3.82 3.57 -12.52
C SER A 178 4.50 4.54 -13.49
N THR A 179 4.10 4.50 -14.75
CA THR A 179 4.58 5.43 -15.77
C THR A 179 3.44 6.35 -16.16
N GLY A 180 3.61 7.66 -15.89
CA GLY A 180 2.63 8.69 -16.19
C GLY A 180 2.66 9.12 -17.66
N GLY A 181 1.52 9.57 -18.15
CA GLY A 181 1.31 10.07 -19.52
C GLY A 181 -0.19 10.17 -19.81
N SER A 182 -0.57 10.09 -21.07
CA SER A 182 -1.99 9.98 -21.48
C SER A 182 -2.62 8.63 -21.08
N LYS A 183 -1.80 7.64 -20.82
CA LYS A 183 -2.16 6.35 -20.22
C LYS A 183 -1.23 6.08 -19.05
N ILE A 184 -1.78 5.56 -17.95
CA ILE A 184 -0.99 5.04 -16.83
C ILE A 184 -0.68 3.59 -17.16
N GLU A 185 0.60 3.27 -17.29
CA GLU A 185 1.07 1.89 -17.42
C GLU A 185 1.54 1.43 -16.04
N VAL A 186 1.02 0.31 -15.57
CA VAL A 186 1.37 -0.30 -14.27
C VAL A 186 2.00 -1.65 -14.53
N LYS A 187 3.22 -1.83 -14.02
CA LYS A 187 3.88 -3.14 -13.98
C LYS A 187 4.07 -3.53 -12.53
N SER A 188 3.59 -4.69 -12.13
CA SER A 188 3.77 -5.18 -10.77
C SER A 188 4.45 -6.53 -10.74
N LEU A 189 5.27 -6.72 -9.72
CA LEU A 189 5.94 -7.96 -9.37
C LEU A 189 5.65 -8.24 -7.90
N LEU A 190 5.18 -9.43 -7.58
CA LEU A 190 5.02 -9.92 -6.21
C LEU A 190 5.77 -11.24 -6.07
N SER A 191 6.54 -11.38 -5.00
CA SER A 191 7.18 -12.64 -4.63
C SER A 191 7.09 -12.88 -3.13
N THR A 192 7.02 -14.13 -2.73
CA THR A 192 7.13 -14.56 -1.34
C THR A 192 7.90 -15.88 -1.26
N SER A 193 8.67 -16.10 -0.20
CA SER A 193 9.42 -17.34 0.02
C SER A 193 8.55 -18.47 0.56
N GLY A 194 7.37 -18.16 1.07
CA GLY A 194 6.45 -19.16 1.57
C GLY A 194 5.08 -18.58 1.91
N ALA A 195 4.06 -19.42 1.84
CA ALA A 195 2.71 -19.10 2.26
C ALA A 195 2.14 -20.24 3.11
N SER A 196 1.45 -19.90 4.19
CA SER A 196 0.68 -20.87 4.97
C SER A 196 -0.73 -20.36 5.18
N ILE A 197 -1.71 -21.22 4.97
CA ILE A 197 -3.12 -20.96 5.26
C ILE A 197 -3.54 -21.94 6.34
N LYS A 198 -4.10 -21.42 7.42
CA LYS A 198 -4.76 -22.21 8.46
C LYS A 198 -6.18 -21.74 8.60
N GLY A 199 -7.08 -22.63 8.88
CA GLY A 199 -8.47 -22.27 9.13
C GLY A 199 -9.23 -23.37 9.84
N GLY A 200 -10.35 -22.99 10.40
CA GLY A 200 -11.29 -23.89 11.03
C GLY A 200 -12.69 -23.29 11.04
N VAL A 201 -13.65 -24.14 11.00
CA VAL A 201 -15.08 -23.82 11.18
C VAL A 201 -15.59 -24.69 12.31
N ASN A 202 -16.19 -24.07 13.30
CA ASN A 202 -16.86 -24.75 14.41
C ASN A 202 -18.37 -24.47 14.30
N LEU A 203 -19.15 -25.53 14.16
CA LEU A 203 -20.61 -25.45 14.17
C LEU A 203 -21.07 -25.59 15.63
N LEU A 204 -21.59 -24.49 16.20
CA LEU A 204 -21.89 -24.41 17.63
C LEU A 204 -23.00 -25.38 18.07
N ASN A 205 -23.87 -25.80 17.17
CA ASN A 205 -24.99 -26.71 17.44
C ASN A 205 -24.71 -28.18 17.02
N VAL A 206 -23.53 -28.45 16.48
CA VAL A 206 -23.12 -29.78 16.02
C VAL A 206 -21.69 -30.02 16.49
N PRO A 207 -21.35 -31.15 17.09
CA PRO A 207 -19.98 -31.41 17.61
C PRO A 207 -19.03 -31.74 16.43
N VAL A 208 -18.96 -30.86 15.44
CA VAL A 208 -18.10 -30.96 14.29
C VAL A 208 -17.19 -29.75 14.22
N GLU A 209 -15.90 -30.00 14.38
CA GLU A 209 -14.85 -29.03 14.13
C GLU A 209 -14.11 -29.47 12.87
N LEU A 210 -14.07 -28.59 11.86
CA LEU A 210 -13.27 -28.80 10.65
C LEU A 210 -12.07 -27.88 10.72
N SER A 211 -10.87 -28.43 10.61
CA SER A 211 -9.65 -27.67 10.49
C SER A 211 -8.84 -28.07 9.27
N PHE A 212 -8.13 -27.13 8.70
CA PHE A 212 -7.23 -27.36 7.57
C PHE A 212 -5.96 -26.52 7.70
N GLN A 213 -4.88 -27.02 7.11
CA GLN A 213 -3.64 -26.29 6.96
C GLN A 213 -3.02 -26.63 5.60
N TYR A 214 -2.65 -25.58 4.86
CA TYR A 214 -1.89 -25.68 3.62
C TYR A 214 -0.62 -24.88 3.72
N VAL A 215 0.47 -25.39 3.17
CA VAL A 215 1.77 -24.72 3.11
C VAL A 215 2.25 -24.76 1.67
N MET A 216 2.74 -23.64 1.19
CA MET A 216 3.31 -23.46 -0.15
C MET A 216 4.70 -22.85 -0.02
N ASP A 217 5.70 -23.42 -0.69
CA ASP A 217 7.10 -22.99 -0.54
C ASP A 217 7.45 -21.73 -1.33
N GLN A 218 6.75 -21.45 -2.43
CA GLN A 218 7.03 -20.26 -3.24
C GLN A 218 5.79 -19.78 -4.02
N LEU A 219 5.60 -18.47 -4.10
CA LEU A 219 4.63 -17.82 -4.97
C LEU A 219 5.27 -16.64 -5.69
N ASN A 220 5.16 -16.60 -7.02
CA ASN A 220 5.56 -15.47 -7.84
C ASN A 220 4.43 -15.08 -8.79
N SER A 221 4.17 -13.78 -8.89
CA SER A 221 3.17 -13.22 -9.79
C SER A 221 3.70 -11.98 -10.50
N ASN A 222 3.45 -11.91 -11.82
CA ASN A 222 3.73 -10.74 -12.63
C ASN A 222 2.45 -10.29 -13.31
N SER A 223 2.18 -8.98 -13.34
CA SER A 223 1.09 -8.43 -14.12
C SER A 223 1.52 -7.13 -14.82
N VAL A 224 0.91 -6.88 -15.98
CA VAL A 224 1.02 -5.63 -16.74
C VAL A 224 -0.39 -5.22 -17.11
N SER A 225 -0.76 -3.99 -16.83
CA SER A 225 -2.06 -3.41 -17.13
C SER A 225 -1.94 -1.99 -17.65
#